data_798ebe7a47d2087f5f5049cfedefe6a8
#
_entry.id   798ebe7a47d2087f5f5049cfedefe6a8
#
_cell.length_a   1.000
_cell.length_b   1.000
_cell.length_c   1.000
_cell.angle_alpha   90.00
_cell.angle_beta   90.00
_cell.angle_gamma   90.00
#
_symmetry.space_group_name_H-M   'P 1'
#
loop_
_entity.id
_entity.type
_entity.pdbx_description
1 polymer ?
#
loop_
_entity_poly.entity_id
_entity_poly.type
_entity_poly.pdbx_seq_one_letter_code
_entity_poly.pdbx_strand_id
1 'polypeptide(L)'
;MRRAVNLLDTGNPQEGNVYDHPYFGQIAIASILAMTHYSELKPSTDSDSLQSLYMIPRIFMGLLAVLDTFLIYKIVQIKYGINAAFLSSSLFAVLPFTWIFKRILLDSILMPLVLGAILLSIYSTKTKHKSMLIIFSGCLLGLAVFTKIPAFTMIFVVAWIVYTDRKKISDVLLLLVPFLLIPLIWPVNAITFDQFDLWQKGVLWQTQRTNSILDVFGFFAVIDPLMFVLGLSGIALAVLRRDKFLLLWFIPFVIFLSSVGYKQYFHWMMIIPVMCIAAGILMESIRKYDIIKKKSVYVGIVLGVLIFGFTSTTLLIINDISDNQFQALSYVLENYNDGVTILTSPVYSWILYDVFERENVPKDYSDILFHPIVTEKTVIMVDEHYRIDLARGPQLQNALDKTTTIQTFEGAIAGFDSKVYPYTNMQANGEATKIEIREGIRVR
;
A
#
# COMPACT_ATOMS: atom_id res chain seq x y z
N MET A 1 3.65 5.74 8.88
CA MET A 1 3.54 6.29 10.26
C MET A 1 4.76 7.10 10.60
N ARG A 2 5.94 6.52 10.79
CA ARG A 2 7.18 7.21 11.23
C ARG A 2 7.38 8.59 10.59
N ARG A 3 7.33 8.69 9.26
CA ARG A 3 7.51 9.98 8.56
C ARG A 3 6.40 10.99 8.80
N ALA A 4 5.19 10.54 9.07
CA ALA A 4 4.08 11.43 9.42
C ALA A 4 4.24 11.99 10.83
N VAL A 5 4.71 11.17 11.76
CA VAL A 5 5.06 11.60 13.12
C VAL A 5 6.26 12.56 13.08
N ASN A 6 7.34 12.20 12.38
CA ASN A 6 8.49 13.10 12.19
C ASN A 6 8.10 14.46 11.58
N LEU A 7 7.14 14.48 10.65
CA LEU A 7 6.62 15.74 10.10
C LEU A 7 5.89 16.58 11.16
N LEU A 8 5.15 15.97 12.08
CA LEU A 8 4.50 16.68 13.17
C LEU A 8 5.51 17.28 14.15
N ASP A 9 6.57 16.55 14.46
CA ASP A 9 7.56 16.95 15.45
C ASP A 9 8.54 18.00 14.91
N THR A 10 8.97 17.85 13.65
CA THR A 10 10.03 18.68 13.06
C THR A 10 9.52 19.73 12.08
N GLY A 11 8.27 19.62 11.59
CA GLY A 11 7.73 20.42 10.48
C GLY A 11 8.34 20.09 9.13
N ASN A 12 9.27 19.11 9.02
CA ASN A 12 9.94 18.74 7.78
C ASN A 12 9.37 17.44 7.20
N PRO A 13 8.82 17.45 5.96
CA PRO A 13 8.31 16.24 5.32
C PRO A 13 9.42 15.27 4.88
N GLN A 14 10.67 15.75 4.80
CA GLN A 14 11.83 14.94 4.45
C GLN A 14 12.51 14.40 5.71
N GLU A 15 12.60 13.10 5.85
CA GLU A 15 13.33 12.44 6.91
C GLU A 15 14.73 12.05 6.45
N GLY A 16 15.75 12.77 6.96
CA GLY A 16 17.15 12.50 6.65
C GLY A 16 17.46 12.57 5.15
N ASN A 17 18.33 11.68 4.69
CA ASN A 17 18.84 11.66 3.31
C ASN A 17 18.10 10.66 2.39
N VAL A 18 16.94 10.11 2.79
CA VAL A 18 16.25 9.05 2.06
C VAL A 18 15.11 9.60 1.21
N TYR A 19 15.36 9.76 -0.08
CA TYR A 19 14.39 10.23 -1.09
C TYR A 19 13.79 9.05 -1.87
N ASP A 20 12.93 8.24 -1.24
CA ASP A 20 12.29 7.09 -1.87
C ASP A 20 10.88 7.35 -2.40
N HIS A 21 10.13 8.27 -1.75
CA HIS A 21 8.76 8.63 -2.12
C HIS A 21 8.51 10.13 -1.95
N PRO A 22 7.63 10.73 -2.80
CA PRO A 22 7.11 12.08 -2.58
C PRO A 22 6.28 12.21 -1.29
N TYR A 23 5.95 13.44 -0.87
CA TYR A 23 5.50 13.72 0.50
C TYR A 23 3.99 13.70 0.74
N PHE A 24 3.13 13.79 -0.27
CA PHE A 24 1.71 14.07 -0.04
C PHE A 24 1.02 13.03 0.86
N GLY A 25 1.33 11.75 0.68
CA GLY A 25 0.74 10.69 1.52
C GLY A 25 1.12 10.83 3.00
N GLN A 26 2.35 11.26 3.28
CA GLN A 26 2.84 11.51 4.63
C GLN A 26 2.15 12.76 5.24
N ILE A 27 1.99 13.82 4.43
CA ILE A 27 1.28 15.04 4.83
C ILE A 27 -0.19 14.71 5.17
N ALA A 28 -0.85 13.87 4.35
CA ALA A 28 -2.23 13.47 4.59
C ALA A 28 -2.39 12.73 5.93
N ILE A 29 -1.49 11.77 6.23
CA ILE A 29 -1.49 11.06 7.52
C ILE A 29 -1.19 12.05 8.66
N ALA A 30 -0.16 12.88 8.55
CA ALA A 30 0.21 13.87 9.55
C ALA A 30 -0.94 14.82 9.85
N SER A 31 -1.67 15.28 8.83
CA SER A 31 -2.83 16.15 9.01
C SER A 31 -3.94 15.50 9.84
N ILE A 32 -4.22 14.21 9.62
CA ILE A 32 -5.21 13.47 10.41
C ILE A 32 -4.73 13.29 11.84
N LEU A 33 -3.44 12.96 12.03
CA LEU A 33 -2.85 12.82 13.35
C LEU A 33 -2.87 14.15 14.13
N ALA A 34 -2.55 15.27 13.47
CA ALA A 34 -2.63 16.61 14.08
C ALA A 34 -4.06 16.95 14.54
N MET A 35 -5.06 16.67 13.69
CA MET A 35 -6.48 16.93 14.04
C MET A 35 -6.99 16.11 15.22
N THR A 36 -6.33 15.01 15.53
CA THR A 36 -6.72 14.09 16.61
C THR A 36 -5.81 14.19 17.82
N HIS A 37 -4.97 15.23 17.91
CA HIS A 37 -4.02 15.45 19.02
C HIS A 37 -3.13 14.23 19.31
N TYR A 38 -2.68 13.55 18.23
CA TYR A 38 -1.91 12.31 18.34
C TYR A 38 -0.62 12.46 19.16
N SER A 39 0.07 13.61 19.09
CA SER A 39 1.27 13.92 19.86
C SER A 39 1.05 13.92 21.39
N GLU A 40 -0.20 14.04 21.84
CA GLU A 40 -0.57 13.97 23.26
C GLU A 40 -0.86 12.54 23.72
N LEU A 41 -0.97 11.57 22.78
CA LEU A 41 -1.18 10.17 23.09
C LEU A 41 0.14 9.55 23.58
N LYS A 42 0.25 9.38 24.90
CA LYS A 42 1.34 8.62 25.52
C LYS A 42 0.84 7.21 25.82
N PRO A 43 1.12 6.21 24.97
CA PRO A 43 0.71 4.85 25.23
C PRO A 43 1.47 4.31 26.45
N SER A 44 0.84 3.43 27.22
CA SER A 44 1.53 2.58 28.16
C SER A 44 2.33 1.49 27.40
N THR A 45 3.17 0.76 28.12
CA THR A 45 4.05 -0.25 27.50
C THR A 45 3.33 -1.54 27.11
N ASP A 46 2.06 -1.71 27.48
CA ASP A 46 1.28 -2.90 27.12
C ASP A 46 0.93 -2.97 25.63
N SER A 47 0.74 -4.18 25.12
CA SER A 47 0.52 -4.45 23.68
C SER A 47 -0.72 -3.75 23.11
N ASP A 48 -1.82 -3.69 23.88
CA ASP A 48 -3.08 -3.09 23.42
C ASP A 48 -2.94 -1.57 23.29
N SER A 49 -2.26 -0.95 24.23
CA SER A 49 -1.96 0.48 24.18
C SER A 49 -1.05 0.83 23.02
N LEU A 50 0.00 0.02 22.76
CA LEU A 50 0.87 0.19 21.60
C LEU A 50 0.11 0.02 20.28
N GLN A 51 -0.81 -0.94 20.20
CA GLN A 51 -1.66 -1.14 19.03
C GLN A 51 -2.56 0.07 18.77
N SER A 52 -2.99 0.77 19.82
CA SER A 52 -3.84 1.95 19.72
C SER A 52 -3.20 3.10 18.92
N LEU A 53 -1.86 3.18 18.88
CA LEU A 53 -1.12 4.15 18.06
C LEU A 53 -1.49 4.07 16.55
N TYR A 54 -1.93 2.91 16.10
CA TYR A 54 -2.31 2.69 14.71
C TYR A 54 -3.82 2.82 14.45
N MET A 55 -4.64 2.98 15.50
CA MET A 55 -6.10 2.97 15.37
C MET A 55 -6.62 4.09 14.47
N ILE A 56 -6.20 5.33 14.70
CA ILE A 56 -6.64 6.49 13.92
C ILE A 56 -6.28 6.36 12.44
N PRO A 57 -5.01 6.09 12.08
CA PRO A 57 -4.66 5.86 10.68
C PRO A 57 -5.38 4.66 10.05
N ARG A 58 -5.60 3.56 10.79
CA ARG A 58 -6.35 2.39 10.27
C ARG A 58 -7.81 2.75 9.95
N ILE A 59 -8.48 3.50 10.83
CA ILE A 59 -9.85 4.00 10.57
C ILE A 59 -9.86 4.88 9.32
N PHE A 60 -8.90 5.79 9.20
CA PHE A 60 -8.78 6.65 8.02
C PHE A 60 -8.61 5.84 6.73
N MET A 61 -7.70 4.83 6.70
CA MET A 61 -7.55 3.96 5.54
C MET A 61 -8.83 3.16 5.24
N GLY A 62 -9.54 2.70 6.28
CA GLY A 62 -10.84 2.05 6.12
C GLY A 62 -11.88 2.95 5.45
N LEU A 63 -11.95 4.23 5.84
CA LEU A 63 -12.84 5.22 5.21
C LEU A 63 -12.46 5.49 3.75
N LEU A 64 -11.16 5.55 3.43
CA LEU A 64 -10.70 5.68 2.05
C LEU A 64 -11.09 4.46 1.21
N ALA A 65 -10.99 3.23 1.74
CA ALA A 65 -11.42 2.02 1.04
C ALA A 65 -12.95 2.00 0.77
N VAL A 66 -13.75 2.54 1.68
CA VAL A 66 -15.20 2.75 1.45
C VAL A 66 -15.41 3.78 0.35
N LEU A 67 -14.67 4.88 0.36
CA LEU A 67 -14.71 5.89 -0.70
C LEU A 67 -14.33 5.29 -2.06
N ASP A 68 -13.26 4.48 -2.12
CA ASP A 68 -12.84 3.79 -3.34
C ASP A 68 -13.95 2.90 -3.90
N THR A 69 -14.61 2.13 -3.04
CA THR A 69 -15.76 1.27 -3.41
C THR A 69 -16.88 2.10 -4.03
N PHE A 70 -17.20 3.25 -3.43
CA PHE A 70 -18.19 4.17 -3.94
C PHE A 70 -17.79 4.80 -5.28
N LEU A 71 -16.53 5.23 -5.40
CA LEU A 71 -16.02 5.82 -6.64
C LEU A 71 -16.00 4.79 -7.80
N ILE A 72 -15.60 3.55 -7.54
CA ILE A 72 -15.69 2.44 -8.50
C ILE A 72 -17.15 2.24 -8.94
N TYR A 73 -18.08 2.15 -7.97
CA TYR A 73 -19.50 2.05 -8.30
C TYR A 73 -19.96 3.17 -9.25
N LYS A 74 -19.63 4.43 -8.95
CA LYS A 74 -20.04 5.58 -9.76
C LYS A 74 -19.40 5.59 -11.15
N ILE A 75 -18.12 5.30 -11.27
CA ILE A 75 -17.41 5.20 -12.55
C ILE A 75 -18.07 4.14 -13.44
N VAL A 76 -18.28 2.95 -12.88
CA VAL A 76 -18.83 1.81 -13.62
C VAL A 76 -20.32 2.03 -13.95
N GLN A 77 -21.10 2.60 -13.04
CA GLN A 77 -22.50 2.96 -13.28
C GLN A 77 -22.66 3.85 -14.51
N ILE A 78 -21.79 4.84 -14.65
CA ILE A 78 -21.86 5.79 -15.76
C ILE A 78 -21.43 5.17 -17.08
N LYS A 79 -20.44 4.25 -17.07
CA LYS A 79 -19.85 3.69 -18.28
C LYS A 79 -20.48 2.38 -18.74
N TYR A 80 -20.90 1.52 -17.81
CA TYR A 80 -21.30 0.14 -18.10
C TYR A 80 -22.68 -0.24 -17.54
N GLY A 81 -23.28 0.64 -16.74
CA GLY A 81 -24.61 0.43 -16.16
C GLY A 81 -24.59 -0.13 -14.74
N ILE A 82 -25.79 -0.19 -14.14
CA ILE A 82 -25.96 -0.44 -12.70
C ILE A 82 -25.56 -1.85 -12.27
N ASN A 83 -25.81 -2.88 -13.12
CA ASN A 83 -25.48 -4.26 -12.77
C ASN A 83 -23.96 -4.48 -12.72
N ALA A 84 -23.24 -4.00 -13.74
CA ALA A 84 -21.78 -4.03 -13.74
C ALA A 84 -21.20 -3.24 -12.58
N ALA A 85 -21.80 -2.09 -12.24
CA ALA A 85 -21.37 -1.26 -11.12
C ALA A 85 -21.49 -2.00 -9.78
N PHE A 86 -22.64 -2.63 -9.53
CA PHE A 86 -22.86 -3.42 -8.33
C PHE A 86 -21.85 -4.58 -8.22
N LEU A 87 -21.67 -5.36 -9.30
CA LEU A 87 -20.74 -6.48 -9.29
C LEU A 87 -19.30 -6.01 -9.06
N SER A 88 -18.85 -4.99 -9.78
CA SER A 88 -17.48 -4.48 -9.68
C SER A 88 -17.15 -3.94 -8.29
N SER A 89 -18.04 -3.13 -7.73
CA SER A 89 -17.84 -2.55 -6.40
C SER A 89 -17.97 -3.60 -5.29
N SER A 90 -18.87 -4.58 -5.43
CA SER A 90 -18.98 -5.69 -4.49
C SER A 90 -17.72 -6.57 -4.49
N LEU A 91 -17.17 -6.89 -5.68
CA LEU A 91 -15.91 -7.62 -5.77
C LEU A 91 -14.78 -6.84 -5.08
N PHE A 92 -14.66 -5.54 -5.36
CA PHE A 92 -13.66 -4.70 -4.70
C PHE A 92 -13.83 -4.65 -3.18
N ALA A 93 -15.07 -4.66 -2.67
CA ALA A 93 -15.35 -4.62 -1.24
C ALA A 93 -14.98 -5.92 -0.49
N VAL A 94 -15.14 -7.10 -1.15
CA VAL A 94 -15.10 -8.40 -0.46
C VAL A 94 -13.91 -9.28 -0.80
N LEU A 95 -13.20 -9.05 -1.91
CA LEU A 95 -12.10 -9.93 -2.31
C LEU A 95 -10.86 -9.76 -1.43
N PRO A 96 -10.14 -10.86 -1.09
CA PRO A 96 -9.03 -10.83 -0.14
C PRO A 96 -7.91 -9.87 -0.52
N PHE A 97 -7.57 -9.76 -1.80
CA PHE A 97 -6.49 -8.86 -2.20
C PHE A 97 -6.82 -7.38 -1.98
N THR A 98 -8.10 -7.02 -2.01
CA THR A 98 -8.52 -5.64 -1.73
C THR A 98 -8.38 -5.24 -0.25
N TRP A 99 -8.21 -6.21 0.66
CA TRP A 99 -7.88 -5.96 2.06
C TRP A 99 -6.65 -5.06 2.22
N ILE A 100 -5.70 -5.15 1.29
CA ILE A 100 -4.47 -4.36 1.31
C ILE A 100 -4.74 -2.84 1.30
N PHE A 101 -5.86 -2.39 0.70
CA PHE A 101 -6.28 -0.97 0.71
C PHE A 101 -6.68 -0.46 2.10
N LYS A 102 -6.91 -1.36 3.05
CA LYS A 102 -7.25 -1.02 4.44
C LYS A 102 -5.98 -0.86 5.30
N ARG A 103 -4.80 -1.13 4.76
CA ARG A 103 -3.52 -0.95 5.45
C ARG A 103 -3.03 0.48 5.33
N ILE A 104 -2.14 0.88 6.27
CA ILE A 104 -1.50 2.20 6.26
C ILE A 104 -0.40 2.19 5.20
N LEU A 105 -0.80 2.37 3.94
CA LEU A 105 0.08 2.42 2.77
C LEU A 105 -0.17 3.72 2.00
N LEU A 106 0.86 4.20 1.30
CA LEU A 106 0.73 5.35 0.40
C LEU A 106 -0.27 5.07 -0.73
N ASP A 107 -0.34 3.82 -1.18
CA ASP A 107 -1.26 3.37 -2.22
C ASP A 107 -2.73 3.49 -1.80
N SER A 108 -3.03 3.33 -0.50
CA SER A 108 -4.39 3.51 0.04
C SER A 108 -4.85 4.97 -0.02
N ILE A 109 -3.92 5.92 0.10
CA ILE A 109 -4.19 7.37 -0.03
C ILE A 109 -4.26 7.77 -1.50
N LEU A 110 -3.40 7.20 -2.32
CA LEU A 110 -3.31 7.49 -3.75
C LEU A 110 -4.56 7.06 -4.51
N MET A 111 -5.18 5.93 -4.16
CA MET A 111 -6.26 5.34 -4.94
C MET A 111 -7.51 6.22 -5.05
N PRO A 112 -8.06 6.80 -3.98
CA PRO A 112 -9.20 7.70 -4.10
C PRO A 112 -8.89 8.96 -4.93
N LEU A 113 -7.64 9.42 -4.96
CA LEU A 113 -7.22 10.54 -5.82
C LEU A 113 -7.28 10.14 -7.31
N VAL A 114 -6.78 8.95 -7.66
CA VAL A 114 -6.84 8.42 -9.02
C VAL A 114 -8.30 8.19 -9.45
N LEU A 115 -9.09 7.51 -8.63
CA LEU A 115 -10.50 7.25 -8.93
C LEU A 115 -11.31 8.55 -9.03
N GLY A 116 -11.04 9.51 -8.14
CA GLY A 116 -11.62 10.85 -8.19
C GLY A 116 -11.26 11.59 -9.48
N ALA A 117 -10.00 11.53 -9.91
CA ALA A 117 -9.55 12.14 -11.18
C ALA A 117 -10.28 11.53 -12.38
N ILE A 118 -10.42 10.21 -12.43
CA ILE A 118 -11.17 9.50 -13.49
C ILE A 118 -12.64 9.92 -13.47
N LEU A 119 -13.28 9.96 -12.29
CA LEU A 119 -14.69 10.31 -12.16
C LEU A 119 -14.95 11.77 -12.58
N LEU A 120 -14.10 12.71 -12.15
CA LEU A 120 -14.21 14.12 -12.55
C LEU A 120 -14.02 14.30 -14.06
N SER A 121 -13.08 13.56 -14.67
CA SER A 121 -12.91 13.55 -16.14
C SER A 121 -14.15 13.06 -16.85
N ILE A 122 -14.81 12.00 -16.35
CA ILE A 122 -16.07 11.51 -16.91
C ILE A 122 -17.18 12.55 -16.74
N TYR A 123 -17.29 13.19 -15.57
CA TYR A 123 -18.29 14.22 -15.35
C TYR A 123 -18.03 15.49 -16.19
N SER A 124 -16.77 15.82 -16.47
CA SER A 124 -16.44 16.98 -17.31
C SER A 124 -17.08 16.90 -18.69
N THR A 125 -17.34 15.69 -19.21
CA THR A 125 -17.99 15.49 -20.50
C THR A 125 -19.50 15.78 -20.48
N LYS A 126 -20.10 15.91 -19.29
CA LYS A 126 -21.56 16.02 -19.08
C LYS A 126 -22.02 17.35 -18.48
N THR A 127 -21.12 18.30 -18.19
CA THR A 127 -21.42 19.53 -17.45
C THR A 127 -20.99 20.80 -18.17
N LYS A 128 -21.58 21.93 -17.78
CA LYS A 128 -21.18 23.26 -18.24
C LYS A 128 -19.84 23.71 -17.60
N HIS A 129 -19.51 23.22 -16.42
CA HIS A 129 -18.28 23.57 -15.68
C HIS A 129 -17.09 22.70 -16.07
N LYS A 130 -16.99 22.34 -17.35
CA LYS A 130 -16.02 21.40 -17.89
C LYS A 130 -14.57 21.72 -17.51
N SER A 131 -14.11 22.94 -17.81
CA SER A 131 -12.70 23.33 -17.59
C SER A 131 -12.30 23.20 -16.12
N MET A 132 -13.18 23.59 -15.20
CA MET A 132 -12.95 23.46 -13.77
C MET A 132 -12.78 21.98 -13.36
N LEU A 133 -13.66 21.08 -13.83
CA LEU A 133 -13.56 19.65 -13.52
C LEU A 133 -12.31 19.02 -14.13
N ILE A 134 -11.86 19.46 -15.32
CA ILE A 134 -10.62 19.00 -15.93
C ILE A 134 -9.41 19.44 -15.09
N ILE A 135 -9.37 20.69 -14.64
CA ILE A 135 -8.30 21.20 -13.79
C ILE A 135 -8.27 20.41 -12.46
N PHE A 136 -9.42 20.24 -11.80
CA PHE A 136 -9.47 19.46 -10.56
C PHE A 136 -9.08 17.99 -10.77
N SER A 137 -9.46 17.38 -11.91
CA SER A 137 -9.00 16.03 -12.27
C SER A 137 -7.47 15.98 -12.39
N GLY A 138 -6.86 17.01 -13.05
CA GLY A 138 -5.41 17.15 -13.13
C GLY A 138 -4.76 17.37 -11.76
N CYS A 139 -5.38 18.17 -10.89
CA CYS A 139 -4.90 18.36 -9.51
C CYS A 139 -4.92 17.04 -8.72
N LEU A 140 -6.02 16.29 -8.75
CA LEU A 140 -6.11 15.01 -8.05
C LEU A 140 -5.08 14.01 -8.57
N LEU A 141 -4.90 13.93 -9.90
CA LEU A 141 -3.90 13.05 -10.49
C LEU A 141 -2.48 13.51 -10.17
N GLY A 142 -2.21 14.82 -10.16
CA GLY A 142 -0.94 15.40 -9.71
C GLY A 142 -0.63 15.08 -8.25
N LEU A 143 -1.61 15.20 -7.35
CA LEU A 143 -1.50 14.79 -5.94
C LEU A 143 -1.28 13.27 -5.81
N ALA A 144 -1.92 12.46 -6.65
CA ALA A 144 -1.68 11.02 -6.68
C ALA A 144 -0.21 10.71 -7.06
N VAL A 145 0.36 11.37 -8.06
CA VAL A 145 1.79 11.24 -8.42
C VAL A 145 2.68 11.79 -7.31
N PHE A 146 2.29 12.89 -6.66
CA PHE A 146 2.99 13.45 -5.50
C PHE A 146 2.84 12.58 -4.23
N THR A 147 1.95 11.58 -4.24
CA THR A 147 1.88 10.52 -3.22
C THR A 147 2.83 9.39 -3.58
N LYS A 148 2.77 8.93 -4.84
CA LYS A 148 3.61 7.82 -5.34
C LYS A 148 3.73 7.88 -6.86
N ILE A 149 4.95 7.88 -7.37
CA ILE A 149 5.27 8.09 -8.79
C ILE A 149 4.45 7.20 -9.75
N PRO A 150 4.23 5.88 -9.52
CA PRO A 150 3.52 5.01 -10.47
C PRO A 150 2.14 5.51 -10.90
N ALA A 151 1.50 6.40 -10.14
CA ALA A 151 0.22 7.01 -10.50
C ALA A 151 0.26 7.79 -11.83
N PHE A 152 1.45 8.20 -12.31
CA PHE A 152 1.58 8.90 -13.59
C PHE A 152 1.04 8.09 -14.77
N THR A 153 1.04 6.74 -14.67
CA THR A 153 0.51 5.87 -15.71
C THR A 153 -0.98 6.06 -15.96
N MET A 154 -1.70 6.64 -15.01
CA MET A 154 -3.14 6.93 -15.13
C MET A 154 -3.45 8.11 -16.06
N ILE A 155 -2.44 8.90 -16.42
CA ILE A 155 -2.62 10.02 -17.36
C ILE A 155 -3.19 9.54 -18.71
N PHE A 156 -2.84 8.34 -19.16
CA PHE A 156 -3.30 7.82 -20.44
C PHE A 156 -4.81 7.62 -20.48
N VAL A 157 -5.41 7.06 -19.45
CA VAL A 157 -6.86 6.87 -19.39
C VAL A 157 -7.58 8.20 -19.14
N VAL A 158 -7.06 9.06 -18.27
CA VAL A 158 -7.67 10.35 -17.93
C VAL A 158 -7.62 11.30 -19.13
N ALA A 159 -6.47 11.45 -19.77
CA ALA A 159 -6.31 12.28 -20.97
C ALA A 159 -7.15 11.76 -22.14
N TRP A 160 -7.27 10.44 -22.30
CA TRP A 160 -8.14 9.85 -23.30
C TRP A 160 -9.62 10.20 -23.07
N ILE A 161 -10.12 10.15 -21.85
CA ILE A 161 -11.49 10.55 -21.51
C ILE A 161 -11.72 12.01 -21.87
N VAL A 162 -10.80 12.90 -21.45
CA VAL A 162 -10.90 14.34 -21.70
C VAL A 162 -10.83 14.67 -23.19
N TYR A 163 -9.92 14.01 -23.94
CA TYR A 163 -9.72 14.26 -25.37
C TYR A 163 -10.89 13.76 -26.23
N THR A 164 -11.43 12.57 -25.94
CA THR A 164 -12.44 11.94 -26.81
C THR A 164 -13.77 12.66 -26.84
N ASP A 165 -14.07 13.50 -25.84
CA ASP A 165 -15.31 14.27 -25.77
C ASP A 165 -15.40 15.36 -26.88
N ARG A 166 -14.40 16.22 -26.96
CA ARG A 166 -14.41 17.36 -27.91
C ARG A 166 -13.26 17.37 -28.92
N LYS A 167 -12.34 16.43 -28.80
CA LYS A 167 -11.10 16.35 -29.59
C LYS A 167 -10.27 17.65 -29.54
N LYS A 168 -10.35 18.40 -28.41
CA LYS A 168 -9.61 19.64 -28.20
C LYS A 168 -8.34 19.39 -27.38
N ILE A 169 -7.19 19.72 -27.97
CA ILE A 169 -5.90 19.60 -27.31
C ILE A 169 -5.80 20.56 -26.10
N SER A 170 -6.48 21.71 -26.16
CA SER A 170 -6.53 22.67 -25.05
C SER A 170 -7.10 22.08 -23.76
N ASP A 171 -8.08 21.18 -23.87
CA ASP A 171 -8.66 20.50 -22.70
C ASP A 171 -7.64 19.53 -22.06
N VAL A 172 -6.83 18.87 -22.89
CA VAL A 172 -5.72 18.02 -22.42
C VAL A 172 -4.62 18.87 -21.77
N LEU A 173 -4.29 20.03 -22.33
CA LEU A 173 -3.32 20.95 -21.72
C LEU A 173 -3.80 21.45 -20.35
N LEU A 174 -5.09 21.78 -20.19
CA LEU A 174 -5.67 22.13 -18.90
C LEU A 174 -5.53 21.03 -17.84
N LEU A 175 -5.62 19.77 -18.25
CA LEU A 175 -5.36 18.62 -17.39
C LEU A 175 -3.88 18.49 -17.03
N LEU A 176 -3.00 18.62 -18.04
CA LEU A 176 -1.56 18.39 -17.88
C LEU A 176 -0.86 19.42 -17.01
N VAL A 177 -1.31 20.67 -17.01
CA VAL A 177 -0.66 21.73 -16.21
C VAL A 177 -0.60 21.36 -14.72
N PRO A 178 -1.71 21.16 -14.00
CA PRO A 178 -1.65 20.79 -12.58
C PRO A 178 -1.06 19.40 -12.37
N PHE A 179 -1.30 18.46 -13.29
CA PHE A 179 -0.73 17.12 -13.23
C PHE A 179 0.80 17.14 -13.22
N LEU A 180 1.44 18.01 -13.97
CA LEU A 180 2.91 18.14 -14.02
C LEU A 180 3.45 19.02 -12.90
N LEU A 181 2.79 20.16 -12.61
CA LEU A 181 3.31 21.13 -11.65
C LEU A 181 3.31 20.61 -10.20
N ILE A 182 2.27 19.87 -9.80
CA ILE A 182 2.15 19.42 -8.41
C ILE A 182 3.28 18.45 -8.01
N PRO A 183 3.62 17.40 -8.78
CA PRO A 183 4.73 16.52 -8.42
C PRO A 183 6.10 17.20 -8.43
N LEU A 184 6.28 18.29 -9.19
CA LEU A 184 7.53 19.04 -9.22
C LEU A 184 7.88 19.69 -7.86
N ILE A 185 6.91 19.81 -6.96
CA ILE A 185 7.18 20.27 -5.59
C ILE A 185 8.27 19.42 -4.93
N TRP A 186 8.35 18.11 -5.21
CA TRP A 186 9.33 17.20 -4.62
C TRP A 186 10.77 17.50 -5.04
N PRO A 187 11.14 17.48 -6.35
CA PRO A 187 12.50 17.84 -6.77
C PRO A 187 12.84 19.30 -6.48
N VAL A 188 11.88 20.24 -6.58
CA VAL A 188 12.10 21.65 -6.22
C VAL A 188 12.47 21.78 -4.74
N ASN A 189 11.79 21.07 -3.85
CA ASN A 189 12.14 21.04 -2.43
C ASN A 189 13.56 20.49 -2.22
N ALA A 190 13.94 19.40 -2.91
CA ALA A 190 15.30 18.86 -2.83
C ALA A 190 16.37 19.87 -3.32
N ILE A 191 16.08 20.65 -4.38
CA ILE A 191 16.96 21.72 -4.85
C ILE A 191 17.09 22.82 -3.79
N THR A 192 15.98 23.23 -3.18
CA THR A 192 15.96 24.31 -2.18
C THR A 192 16.81 23.98 -0.96
N PHE A 193 16.91 22.70 -0.59
CA PHE A 193 17.72 22.21 0.53
C PHE A 193 19.12 21.71 0.13
N ASP A 194 19.57 21.96 -1.12
CA ASP A 194 20.84 21.49 -1.67
C ASP A 194 21.02 19.96 -1.59
N GLN A 195 19.93 19.21 -1.76
CA GLN A 195 19.86 17.75 -1.66
C GLN A 195 19.44 17.08 -2.99
N PHE A 196 19.57 17.78 -4.11
CA PHE A 196 19.14 17.26 -5.41
C PHE A 196 19.84 15.96 -5.80
N ASP A 197 21.13 15.84 -5.51
CA ASP A 197 21.89 14.62 -5.79
C ASP A 197 21.38 13.42 -4.98
N LEU A 198 20.97 13.66 -3.74
CA LEU A 198 20.36 12.62 -2.89
C LEU A 198 18.99 12.20 -3.43
N TRP A 199 18.18 13.17 -3.86
CA TRP A 199 16.91 12.90 -4.52
C TRP A 199 17.10 12.07 -5.79
N GLN A 200 18.03 12.44 -6.67
CA GLN A 200 18.33 11.72 -7.89
C GLN A 200 18.79 10.28 -7.60
N LYS A 201 19.70 10.09 -6.64
CA LYS A 201 20.17 8.76 -6.22
C LYS A 201 19.01 7.93 -5.65
N GLY A 202 18.15 8.50 -4.82
CA GLY A 202 16.99 7.82 -4.24
C GLY A 202 15.98 7.36 -5.29
N VAL A 203 15.68 8.20 -6.28
CA VAL A 203 14.81 7.84 -7.40
C VAL A 203 15.43 6.77 -8.30
N LEU A 204 16.71 6.92 -8.65
CA LEU A 204 17.41 5.95 -9.51
C LEU A 204 17.62 4.60 -8.81
N TRP A 205 17.82 4.58 -7.50
CA TRP A 205 17.96 3.34 -6.73
C TRP A 205 16.76 2.40 -6.90
N GLN A 206 15.54 2.95 -7.06
CA GLN A 206 14.35 2.15 -7.33
C GLN A 206 14.42 1.36 -8.65
N THR A 207 15.24 1.81 -9.61
CA THR A 207 15.41 1.13 -10.90
C THR A 207 16.47 0.02 -10.88
N GLN A 208 17.35 0.01 -9.88
CA GLN A 208 18.49 -0.92 -9.79
C GLN A 208 18.11 -2.30 -9.23
N ARG A 209 16.95 -2.45 -8.63
CA ARG A 209 16.48 -3.72 -8.08
C ARG A 209 15.92 -4.62 -9.20
N THR A 210 16.16 -5.94 -9.10
CA THR A 210 15.88 -6.89 -10.19
C THR A 210 14.91 -8.00 -9.75
N ASN A 211 13.66 -7.65 -9.49
CA ASN A 211 12.64 -8.66 -9.26
C ASN A 211 11.92 -9.02 -10.58
N SER A 212 11.64 -10.30 -10.79
CA SER A 212 10.87 -10.74 -11.95
C SER A 212 9.40 -10.29 -11.86
N ILE A 213 8.84 -9.85 -12.99
CA ILE A 213 7.39 -9.57 -13.03
C ILE A 213 6.57 -10.86 -12.89
N LEU A 214 7.12 -12.01 -13.31
CA LEU A 214 6.46 -13.30 -13.19
C LEU A 214 6.29 -13.72 -11.73
N ASP A 215 7.28 -13.42 -10.87
CA ASP A 215 7.17 -13.69 -9.44
C ASP A 215 6.03 -12.87 -8.82
N VAL A 216 5.89 -11.61 -9.24
CA VAL A 216 4.82 -10.73 -8.76
C VAL A 216 3.44 -11.20 -9.24
N PHE A 217 3.33 -11.75 -10.47
CA PHE A 217 2.12 -12.43 -10.93
C PHE A 217 1.84 -13.70 -10.13
N GLY A 218 2.87 -14.49 -9.83
CA GLY A 218 2.76 -15.67 -8.99
C GLY A 218 2.21 -15.33 -7.59
N PHE A 219 2.75 -14.31 -6.95
CA PHE A 219 2.23 -13.81 -5.67
C PHE A 219 0.77 -13.38 -5.76
N PHE A 220 0.36 -12.69 -6.81
CA PHE A 220 -1.04 -12.32 -6.98
C PHE A 220 -1.95 -13.54 -7.09
N ALA A 221 -1.55 -14.54 -7.88
CA ALA A 221 -2.33 -15.77 -8.03
C ALA A 221 -2.47 -16.55 -6.71
N VAL A 222 -1.46 -16.48 -5.83
CA VAL A 222 -1.49 -17.09 -4.49
C VAL A 222 -2.36 -16.30 -3.52
N ILE A 223 -2.22 -14.96 -3.51
CA ILE A 223 -2.94 -14.08 -2.58
C ILE A 223 -4.46 -14.12 -2.85
N ASP A 224 -4.87 -14.05 -4.11
CA ASP A 224 -6.26 -14.04 -4.50
C ASP A 224 -6.48 -14.73 -5.86
N PRO A 225 -6.54 -16.07 -5.86
CA PRO A 225 -6.70 -16.84 -7.09
C PRO A 225 -8.01 -16.54 -7.80
N LEU A 226 -9.09 -16.20 -7.06
CA LEU A 226 -10.38 -15.89 -7.63
C LEU A 226 -10.32 -14.56 -8.41
N MET A 227 -9.77 -13.52 -7.78
CA MET A 227 -9.57 -12.22 -8.43
C MET A 227 -8.61 -12.31 -9.61
N PHE A 228 -7.54 -13.09 -9.47
CA PHE A 228 -6.58 -13.32 -10.54
C PHE A 228 -7.27 -13.88 -11.80
N VAL A 229 -8.05 -14.96 -11.65
CA VAL A 229 -8.74 -15.59 -12.77
C VAL A 229 -9.84 -14.71 -13.35
N LEU A 230 -10.72 -14.17 -12.50
CA LEU A 230 -11.83 -13.33 -12.96
C LEU A 230 -11.35 -12.01 -13.58
N GLY A 231 -10.36 -11.38 -12.96
CA GLY A 231 -9.80 -10.12 -13.42
C GLY A 231 -9.09 -10.27 -14.77
N LEU A 232 -8.19 -11.25 -14.90
CA LEU A 232 -7.51 -11.49 -16.19
C LEU A 232 -8.46 -11.92 -17.29
N SER A 233 -9.46 -12.77 -16.99
CA SER A 233 -10.50 -13.14 -17.95
C SER A 233 -11.33 -11.93 -18.38
N GLY A 234 -11.62 -11.02 -17.44
CA GLY A 234 -12.29 -9.75 -17.74
C GLY A 234 -11.44 -8.81 -18.61
N ILE A 235 -10.14 -8.73 -18.36
CA ILE A 235 -9.21 -7.97 -19.21
C ILE A 235 -9.09 -8.61 -20.60
N ALA A 236 -9.03 -9.94 -20.71
CA ALA A 236 -9.08 -10.62 -22.00
C ALA A 236 -10.36 -10.29 -22.77
N LEU A 237 -11.51 -10.24 -22.10
CA LEU A 237 -12.76 -9.79 -22.69
C LEU A 237 -12.68 -8.32 -23.15
N ALA A 238 -12.03 -7.44 -22.37
CA ALA A 238 -11.81 -6.04 -22.75
C ALA A 238 -10.95 -5.92 -24.01
N VAL A 239 -9.93 -6.77 -24.17
CA VAL A 239 -9.13 -6.86 -25.41
C VAL A 239 -10.01 -7.24 -26.59
N LEU A 240 -10.81 -8.30 -26.47
CA LEU A 240 -11.71 -8.77 -27.53
C LEU A 240 -12.74 -7.69 -27.92
N ARG A 241 -13.23 -6.91 -26.97
CA ARG A 241 -14.19 -5.81 -27.18
C ARG A 241 -13.53 -4.49 -27.56
N ARG A 242 -12.20 -4.41 -27.55
CA ARG A 242 -11.42 -3.20 -27.79
C ARG A 242 -11.82 -2.07 -26.82
N ASP A 243 -12.07 -2.41 -25.56
CA ASP A 243 -12.46 -1.44 -24.53
C ASP A 243 -11.27 -0.59 -24.11
N LYS A 244 -11.15 0.57 -24.77
CA LYS A 244 -10.03 1.50 -24.54
C LYS A 244 -9.94 2.00 -23.11
N PHE A 245 -11.06 2.13 -22.38
CA PHE A 245 -11.05 2.61 -21.00
C PHE A 245 -10.30 1.63 -20.07
N LEU A 246 -10.65 0.35 -20.14
CA LEU A 246 -10.00 -0.69 -19.33
C LEU A 246 -8.54 -0.91 -19.78
N LEU A 247 -8.30 -0.93 -21.09
CA LEU A 247 -6.97 -1.19 -21.64
C LEU A 247 -5.97 -0.04 -21.36
N LEU A 248 -6.40 1.23 -21.45
CA LEU A 248 -5.56 2.38 -21.15
C LEU A 248 -5.30 2.54 -19.64
N TRP A 249 -6.10 1.93 -18.80
CA TRP A 249 -5.81 1.84 -17.37
C TRP A 249 -4.81 0.72 -17.07
N PHE A 250 -5.03 -0.47 -17.63
CA PHE A 250 -4.27 -1.68 -17.32
C PHE A 250 -2.89 -1.71 -18.01
N ILE A 251 -2.83 -1.54 -19.33
CA ILE A 251 -1.63 -1.80 -20.14
C ILE A 251 -0.46 -0.84 -19.78
N PRO A 252 -0.64 0.49 -19.71
CA PRO A 252 0.47 1.39 -19.39
C PRO A 252 1.09 1.09 -18.03
N PHE A 253 0.29 0.71 -17.05
CA PHE A 253 0.80 0.34 -15.74
C PHE A 253 1.60 -0.98 -15.77
N VAL A 254 1.11 -2.00 -16.46
CA VAL A 254 1.83 -3.29 -16.60
C VAL A 254 3.16 -3.09 -17.33
N ILE A 255 3.18 -2.26 -18.40
CA ILE A 255 4.42 -1.90 -19.11
C ILE A 255 5.39 -1.19 -18.14
N PHE A 256 4.92 -0.20 -17.40
CA PHE A 256 5.73 0.49 -16.40
C PHE A 256 6.26 -0.48 -15.34
N LEU A 257 5.41 -1.31 -14.76
CA LEU A 257 5.83 -2.28 -13.75
C LEU A 257 6.84 -3.30 -14.30
N SER A 258 6.75 -3.64 -15.59
CA SER A 258 7.72 -4.51 -16.27
C SER A 258 9.10 -3.85 -16.40
N SER A 259 9.15 -2.52 -16.57
CA SER A 259 10.38 -1.75 -16.76
C SER A 259 11.07 -1.34 -15.47
N VAL A 260 10.36 -1.35 -14.33
CA VAL A 260 10.92 -0.98 -13.03
C VAL A 260 11.58 -2.19 -12.37
N GLY A 261 12.74 -1.99 -11.75
CA GLY A 261 13.49 -3.05 -11.09
C GLY A 261 12.85 -3.55 -9.79
N TYR A 262 12.33 -2.64 -8.96
CA TYR A 262 11.69 -2.98 -7.69
C TYR A 262 10.20 -3.26 -7.87
N LYS A 263 9.82 -4.52 -7.68
CA LYS A 263 8.43 -4.98 -7.79
C LYS A 263 8.05 -5.73 -6.53
N GLN A 264 6.89 -5.38 -5.97
CA GLN A 264 6.30 -6.04 -4.81
C GLN A 264 4.81 -6.26 -5.05
N TYR A 265 4.20 -7.16 -4.31
CA TYR A 265 2.78 -7.50 -4.43
C TYR A 265 1.86 -6.26 -4.28
N PHE A 266 2.19 -5.31 -3.42
CA PHE A 266 1.37 -4.11 -3.21
C PHE A 266 1.36 -3.16 -4.43
N HIS A 267 2.27 -3.28 -5.39
CA HIS A 267 2.19 -2.49 -6.62
C HIS A 267 0.96 -2.83 -7.46
N TRP A 268 0.38 -4.02 -7.30
CA TRP A 268 -0.87 -4.38 -7.97
C TRP A 268 -2.05 -3.49 -7.56
N MET A 269 -1.98 -2.78 -6.44
CA MET A 269 -3.05 -1.89 -5.99
C MET A 269 -3.53 -0.94 -7.09
N MET A 270 -2.63 -0.47 -7.97
CA MET A 270 -2.99 0.43 -9.07
C MET A 270 -3.95 -0.18 -10.11
N ILE A 271 -3.91 -1.48 -10.30
CA ILE A 271 -4.75 -2.16 -11.30
C ILE A 271 -5.84 -3.04 -10.70
N ILE A 272 -5.86 -3.26 -9.40
CA ILE A 272 -6.95 -4.02 -8.76
C ILE A 272 -8.32 -3.43 -9.09
N PRO A 273 -8.56 -2.10 -9.02
CA PRO A 273 -9.85 -1.56 -9.38
C PRO A 273 -10.27 -1.88 -10.81
N VAL A 274 -9.37 -1.73 -11.79
CA VAL A 274 -9.71 -2.05 -13.18
C VAL A 274 -9.95 -3.55 -13.39
N MET A 275 -9.26 -4.42 -12.65
CA MET A 275 -9.52 -5.86 -12.66
C MET A 275 -10.88 -6.20 -12.05
N CYS A 276 -11.27 -5.56 -10.93
CA CYS A 276 -12.62 -5.69 -10.36
C CYS A 276 -13.70 -5.21 -11.34
N ILE A 277 -13.45 -4.12 -12.04
CA ILE A 277 -14.36 -3.59 -13.07
C ILE A 277 -14.48 -4.59 -14.23
N ALA A 278 -13.37 -5.09 -14.74
CA ALA A 278 -13.34 -6.06 -15.84
C ALA A 278 -14.02 -7.38 -15.45
N ALA A 279 -13.78 -7.87 -14.22
CA ALA A 279 -14.44 -9.05 -13.67
C ALA A 279 -15.97 -8.84 -13.53
N GLY A 280 -16.41 -7.69 -13.04
CA GLY A 280 -17.83 -7.36 -12.93
C GLY A 280 -18.53 -7.30 -14.29
N ILE A 281 -17.88 -6.72 -15.31
CA ILE A 281 -18.36 -6.70 -16.70
C ILE A 281 -18.39 -8.11 -17.29
N LEU A 282 -17.39 -8.94 -17.00
CA LEU A 282 -17.37 -10.34 -17.41
C LEU A 282 -18.57 -11.08 -16.79
N MET A 283 -18.76 -10.97 -15.50
CA MET A 283 -19.87 -11.62 -14.79
C MET A 283 -21.25 -11.17 -15.32
N GLU A 284 -21.43 -9.88 -15.62
CA GLU A 284 -22.65 -9.41 -16.27
C GLU A 284 -22.83 -10.02 -17.68
N SER A 285 -21.75 -10.14 -18.43
CA SER A 285 -21.75 -10.67 -19.80
C SER A 285 -22.12 -12.16 -19.85
N ILE A 286 -21.70 -12.93 -18.86
CA ILE A 286 -21.97 -14.37 -18.75
C ILE A 286 -23.49 -14.64 -18.67
N ARG A 287 -24.27 -13.72 -18.11
CA ARG A 287 -25.75 -13.82 -18.05
C ARG A 287 -26.43 -14.04 -19.42
N LYS A 288 -25.74 -13.69 -20.50
CA LYS A 288 -26.29 -13.82 -21.87
C LYS A 288 -26.20 -15.25 -22.42
N TYR A 289 -25.42 -16.13 -21.81
CA TYR A 289 -25.27 -17.53 -22.26
C TYR A 289 -26.45 -18.40 -21.80
N ASP A 290 -26.91 -19.31 -22.67
CA ASP A 290 -28.13 -20.09 -22.48
C ASP A 290 -28.16 -20.93 -21.20
N ILE A 291 -27.04 -21.51 -20.79
CA ILE A 291 -26.90 -22.31 -19.57
C ILE A 291 -27.12 -21.44 -18.31
N ILE A 292 -26.74 -20.15 -18.37
CA ILE A 292 -26.77 -19.22 -17.24
C ILE A 292 -27.97 -18.26 -17.31
N LYS A 293 -28.80 -18.37 -18.36
CA LYS A 293 -30.04 -17.58 -18.50
C LYS A 293 -31.03 -17.79 -17.36
N LYS A 294 -31.00 -18.96 -16.69
CA LYS A 294 -31.84 -19.15 -15.50
C LYS A 294 -31.34 -18.19 -14.41
N LYS A 295 -32.18 -17.22 -14.06
CA LYS A 295 -31.88 -16.19 -13.06
C LYS A 295 -31.32 -16.77 -11.75
N SER A 296 -31.83 -17.93 -11.33
CA SER A 296 -31.36 -18.63 -10.12
C SER A 296 -29.91 -19.10 -10.21
N VAL A 297 -29.51 -19.66 -11.37
CA VAL A 297 -28.12 -20.10 -11.59
C VAL A 297 -27.15 -18.92 -11.59
N TYR A 298 -27.48 -17.85 -12.31
CA TYR A 298 -26.70 -16.63 -12.32
C TYR A 298 -26.52 -16.03 -10.91
N VAL A 299 -27.64 -15.88 -10.17
CA VAL A 299 -27.62 -15.35 -8.80
C VAL A 299 -26.81 -16.28 -7.89
N GLY A 300 -26.94 -17.60 -8.04
CA GLY A 300 -26.12 -18.56 -7.29
C GLY A 300 -24.62 -18.40 -7.53
N ILE A 301 -24.20 -18.21 -8.77
CA ILE A 301 -22.77 -17.95 -9.10
C ILE A 301 -22.28 -16.63 -8.47
N VAL A 302 -23.06 -15.55 -8.63
CA VAL A 302 -22.71 -14.24 -8.06
C VAL A 302 -22.59 -14.33 -6.53
N LEU A 303 -23.61 -14.91 -5.86
CA LEU A 303 -23.58 -15.09 -4.42
C LEU A 303 -22.42 -15.98 -3.97
N GLY A 304 -22.15 -17.08 -4.69
CA GLY A 304 -21.03 -17.98 -4.39
C GLY A 304 -19.70 -17.24 -4.40
N VAL A 305 -19.43 -16.42 -5.43
CA VAL A 305 -18.22 -15.59 -5.53
C VAL A 305 -18.14 -14.57 -4.39
N LEU A 306 -19.24 -13.85 -4.12
CA LEU A 306 -19.26 -12.81 -3.09
C LEU A 306 -19.14 -13.39 -1.67
N ILE A 307 -19.82 -14.50 -1.38
CA ILE A 307 -19.75 -15.19 -0.08
C ILE A 307 -18.33 -15.75 0.12
N PHE A 308 -17.76 -16.39 -0.90
CA PHE A 308 -16.39 -16.91 -0.83
C PHE A 308 -15.39 -15.77 -0.54
N GLY A 309 -15.47 -14.66 -1.30
CA GLY A 309 -14.61 -13.49 -1.08
C GLY A 309 -14.80 -12.89 0.30
N PHE A 310 -16.03 -12.66 0.73
CA PHE A 310 -16.34 -12.11 2.04
C PHE A 310 -15.83 -13.01 3.18
N THR A 311 -16.09 -14.31 3.10
CA THR A 311 -15.62 -15.28 4.11
C THR A 311 -14.10 -15.31 4.17
N SER A 312 -13.43 -15.35 3.01
CA SER A 312 -11.96 -15.36 2.93
C SER A 312 -11.36 -14.08 3.53
N THR A 313 -11.93 -12.92 3.21
CA THR A 313 -11.46 -11.64 3.78
C THR A 313 -11.75 -11.55 5.28
N THR A 314 -12.91 -12.04 5.73
CA THR A 314 -13.25 -12.07 7.16
C THR A 314 -12.26 -12.94 7.92
N LEU A 315 -11.92 -14.13 7.41
CA LEU A 315 -10.91 -15.01 8.02
C LEU A 315 -9.54 -14.34 8.16
N LEU A 316 -9.15 -13.49 7.18
CA LEU A 316 -7.92 -12.70 7.29
C LEU A 316 -8.00 -11.63 8.39
N ILE A 317 -9.15 -10.99 8.56
CA ILE A 317 -9.32 -9.86 9.49
C ILE A 317 -9.46 -10.32 10.94
N ILE A 318 -10.15 -11.43 11.19
CA ILE A 318 -10.39 -11.92 12.55
C ILE A 318 -9.15 -12.54 13.21
N ASN A 319 -8.14 -12.91 12.43
CA ASN A 319 -6.86 -13.35 12.98
C ASN A 319 -6.00 -12.14 13.30
N ASP A 320 -5.70 -11.92 14.56
CA ASP A 320 -4.78 -10.87 14.99
C ASP A 320 -3.33 -11.32 14.82
N ILE A 321 -2.84 -11.17 13.59
CA ILE A 321 -1.50 -11.59 13.20
C ILE A 321 -0.41 -10.64 13.68
N SER A 322 -0.77 -9.39 13.93
CA SER A 322 0.17 -8.35 14.36
C SER A 322 0.35 -8.29 15.89
N ASP A 323 -0.42 -9.04 16.64
CA ASP A 323 -0.36 -9.03 18.09
C ASP A 323 1.02 -9.44 18.62
N ASN A 324 1.65 -10.46 18.03
CA ASN A 324 3.00 -10.88 18.39
C ASN A 324 4.04 -9.76 18.24
N GLN A 325 3.84 -8.83 17.30
CA GLN A 325 4.72 -7.67 17.09
C GLN A 325 4.60 -6.69 18.24
N PHE A 326 3.39 -6.41 18.70
CA PHE A 326 3.16 -5.52 19.82
C PHE A 326 3.53 -6.17 21.16
N GLN A 327 3.30 -7.47 21.32
CA GLN A 327 3.77 -8.24 22.47
C GLN A 327 5.30 -8.23 22.58
N ALA A 328 6.01 -8.44 21.47
CA ALA A 328 7.47 -8.37 21.43
C ALA A 328 7.99 -6.97 21.79
N LEU A 329 7.34 -5.92 21.27
CA LEU A 329 7.69 -4.54 21.59
C LEU A 329 7.41 -4.18 23.05
N SER A 330 6.24 -4.60 23.59
CA SER A 330 5.88 -4.46 24.99
C SER A 330 6.92 -5.12 25.90
N TYR A 331 7.29 -6.36 25.61
CA TYR A 331 8.33 -7.09 26.33
C TYR A 331 9.67 -6.32 26.36
N VAL A 332 10.08 -5.74 25.23
CA VAL A 332 11.32 -4.94 25.16
C VAL A 332 11.21 -3.67 26.01
N LEU A 333 10.09 -2.98 25.95
CA LEU A 333 9.85 -1.76 26.73
C LEU A 333 9.83 -2.01 28.25
N GLU A 334 9.31 -3.16 28.67
CA GLU A 334 9.18 -3.52 30.09
C GLU A 334 10.47 -4.07 30.70
N ASN A 335 11.29 -4.77 29.91
CA ASN A 335 12.44 -5.51 30.42
C ASN A 335 13.79 -4.83 30.20
N TYR A 336 13.86 -3.80 29.33
CA TYR A 336 15.11 -3.12 29.00
C TYR A 336 15.00 -1.62 29.16
N ASN A 337 16.08 -1.02 29.68
CA ASN A 337 16.21 0.43 29.88
C ASN A 337 17.17 1.07 28.85
N ASP A 338 17.43 2.37 28.98
CA ASP A 338 18.26 3.14 28.06
C ASP A 338 19.75 2.76 28.05
N GLY A 339 20.22 1.94 29.00
CA GLY A 339 21.59 1.42 29.05
C GLY A 339 21.88 0.31 28.02
N VAL A 340 20.88 -0.10 27.23
CA VAL A 340 20.97 -1.21 26.28
C VAL A 340 20.70 -0.72 24.86
N THR A 341 21.55 -1.11 23.91
CA THR A 341 21.24 -0.86 22.49
C THR A 341 20.14 -1.83 22.02
N ILE A 342 19.06 -1.30 21.45
CA ILE A 342 17.97 -2.11 20.92
C ILE A 342 17.95 -2.00 19.40
N LEU A 343 18.33 -3.10 18.74
CA LEU A 343 18.31 -3.22 17.29
C LEU A 343 16.99 -3.82 16.84
N THR A 344 16.26 -3.10 16.00
CA THR A 344 14.99 -3.56 15.47
C THR A 344 14.73 -2.99 14.09
N SER A 345 13.74 -3.53 13.37
CA SER A 345 13.34 -3.00 12.07
C SER A 345 12.70 -1.61 12.19
N PRO A 346 12.68 -0.81 11.13
CA PRO A 346 12.06 0.52 11.14
C PRO A 346 10.57 0.52 11.49
N VAL A 347 9.92 -0.66 11.43
CA VAL A 347 8.51 -0.82 11.82
C VAL A 347 8.31 -0.58 13.32
N TYR A 348 9.30 -0.90 14.15
CA TYR A 348 9.23 -0.77 15.61
C TYR A 348 10.14 0.32 16.17
N SER A 349 11.29 0.57 15.53
CA SER A 349 12.30 1.51 16.03
C SER A 349 11.73 2.92 16.29
N TRP A 350 10.83 3.39 15.42
CA TRP A 350 10.20 4.70 15.57
C TRP A 350 9.33 4.78 16.84
N ILE A 351 8.69 3.68 17.27
CA ILE A 351 7.91 3.66 18.51
C ILE A 351 8.87 3.82 19.69
N LEU A 352 9.98 3.07 19.69
CA LEU A 352 10.96 3.15 20.77
C LEU A 352 11.63 4.53 20.81
N TYR A 353 12.02 5.07 19.65
CA TYR A 353 12.80 6.30 19.53
C TYR A 353 11.90 7.55 19.61
N ASP A 354 10.84 7.64 18.79
CA ASP A 354 10.03 8.86 18.67
C ASP A 354 8.90 8.92 19.72
N VAL A 355 8.33 7.78 20.18
CA VAL A 355 7.22 7.76 21.12
C VAL A 355 7.70 7.59 22.57
N PHE A 356 8.67 6.68 22.80
CA PHE A 356 9.21 6.41 24.14
C PHE A 356 10.56 7.10 24.42
N GLU A 357 11.07 7.87 23.46
CA GLU A 357 12.29 8.70 23.58
C GLU A 357 13.53 7.90 24.04
N ARG A 358 13.63 6.62 23.61
CA ARG A 358 14.77 5.74 23.96
C ARG A 358 16.06 6.19 23.27
N GLU A 359 17.13 6.43 24.02
CA GLU A 359 18.37 7.01 23.49
C GLU A 359 19.19 6.04 22.61
N ASN A 360 19.28 4.77 22.99
CA ASN A 360 20.14 3.78 22.32
C ASN A 360 19.37 2.88 21.33
N VAL A 361 18.51 3.48 20.53
CA VAL A 361 17.72 2.78 19.51
C VAL A 361 18.05 3.36 18.13
N PRO A 362 18.87 2.66 17.31
CA PRO A 362 19.07 3.05 15.92
C PRO A 362 17.75 3.04 15.14
N LYS A 363 17.66 3.90 14.10
CA LYS A 363 16.47 3.96 13.24
C LYS A 363 16.20 2.65 12.48
N ASP A 364 17.25 1.85 12.29
CA ASP A 364 17.19 0.56 11.62
C ASP A 364 18.30 -0.34 12.18
N TYR A 365 18.06 -1.64 12.30
CA TYR A 365 19.08 -2.62 12.69
C TYR A 365 20.27 -2.67 11.71
N SER A 366 20.05 -2.31 10.44
CA SER A 366 21.13 -2.23 9.45
C SER A 366 22.17 -1.13 9.75
N ASP A 367 21.92 -0.26 10.71
CA ASP A 367 22.85 0.77 11.16
C ASP A 367 24.16 0.16 11.69
N ILE A 368 24.11 -1.06 12.22
CA ILE A 368 25.30 -1.80 12.65
C ILE A 368 26.30 -2.09 11.50
N LEU A 369 25.86 -2.02 10.25
CA LEU A 369 26.74 -2.18 9.09
C LEU A 369 27.71 -0.98 8.93
N PHE A 370 27.32 0.17 9.48
CA PHE A 370 28.02 1.45 9.31
C PHE A 370 28.59 1.99 10.61
N HIS A 371 27.94 1.71 11.75
CA HIS A 371 28.29 2.24 13.06
C HIS A 371 28.48 1.12 14.10
N PRO A 372 29.57 1.15 14.87
CA PRO A 372 29.78 0.16 15.93
C PRO A 372 28.80 0.41 17.09
N ILE A 373 28.32 -0.66 17.70
CA ILE A 373 27.53 -0.60 18.93
C ILE A 373 28.43 -0.20 20.11
N VAL A 374 28.00 0.81 20.84
CA VAL A 374 28.78 1.41 21.93
C VAL A 374 28.47 0.79 23.29
N THR A 375 27.23 0.27 23.47
CA THR A 375 26.78 -0.30 24.76
C THR A 375 27.37 -1.68 25.02
N GLU A 376 27.49 -2.05 26.31
CA GLU A 376 27.96 -3.38 26.68
C GLU A 376 26.93 -4.47 26.37
N LYS A 377 25.65 -4.15 26.46
CA LYS A 377 24.52 -5.06 26.23
C LYS A 377 23.75 -4.64 24.99
N THR A 378 23.42 -5.63 24.17
CA THR A 378 22.65 -5.44 22.94
C THR A 378 21.46 -6.38 22.92
N VAL A 379 20.30 -5.86 22.57
CA VAL A 379 19.08 -6.62 22.31
C VAL A 379 18.71 -6.50 20.84
N ILE A 380 18.36 -7.61 20.22
CA ILE A 380 17.95 -7.66 18.81
C ILE A 380 16.52 -8.22 18.74
N MET A 381 15.61 -7.48 18.12
CA MET A 381 14.30 -7.99 17.70
C MET A 381 14.45 -8.55 16.29
N VAL A 382 14.50 -9.87 16.18
CA VAL A 382 14.67 -10.57 14.90
C VAL A 382 13.29 -10.92 14.34
N ASP A 383 12.89 -10.17 13.34
CA ASP A 383 11.69 -10.40 12.53
C ASP A 383 12.05 -10.95 11.14
N GLU A 384 11.06 -11.10 10.26
CA GLU A 384 11.28 -11.55 8.88
C GLU A 384 12.15 -10.58 8.08
N HIS A 385 12.02 -9.26 8.31
CA HIS A 385 12.87 -8.27 7.64
C HIS A 385 14.33 -8.45 7.99
N TYR A 386 14.64 -8.67 9.27
CA TYR A 386 16.01 -8.96 9.70
C TYR A 386 16.57 -10.21 9.00
N ARG A 387 15.76 -11.28 8.90
CA ARG A 387 16.16 -12.55 8.27
C ARG A 387 16.40 -12.38 6.77
N ILE A 388 15.55 -11.63 6.07
CA ILE A 388 15.75 -11.32 4.64
C ILE A 388 17.01 -10.50 4.43
N ASP A 389 17.29 -9.58 5.34
CA ASP A 389 18.43 -8.66 5.22
C ASP A 389 19.77 -9.25 5.68
N LEU A 390 19.82 -10.47 6.23
CA LEU A 390 21.06 -11.18 6.56
C LEU A 390 22.04 -11.24 5.40
N ALA A 391 21.54 -11.34 4.18
CA ALA A 391 22.36 -11.35 2.97
C ALA A 391 23.06 -10.01 2.67
N ARG A 392 22.69 -8.92 3.34
CA ARG A 392 23.26 -7.58 3.11
C ARG A 392 24.63 -7.39 3.71
N GLY A 393 24.99 -8.15 4.75
CA GLY A 393 26.32 -8.05 5.34
C GLY A 393 26.58 -9.06 6.47
N PRO A 394 27.83 -9.50 6.60
CA PRO A 394 28.23 -10.47 7.63
C PRO A 394 28.05 -9.95 9.05
N GLN A 395 27.96 -8.63 9.24
CA GLN A 395 27.76 -8.02 10.56
C GLN A 395 26.40 -8.41 11.16
N LEU A 396 25.34 -8.51 10.35
CA LEU A 396 24.02 -8.94 10.80
C LEU A 396 24.04 -10.39 11.26
N GLN A 397 24.72 -11.28 10.54
CA GLN A 397 24.91 -12.67 10.93
C GLN A 397 25.76 -12.77 12.21
N ASN A 398 26.87 -12.05 12.28
CA ASN A 398 27.75 -12.01 13.46
C ASN A 398 26.99 -11.51 14.71
N ALA A 399 26.07 -10.57 14.56
CA ALA A 399 25.21 -10.11 15.64
C ALA A 399 24.26 -11.23 16.13
N LEU A 400 23.67 -12.01 15.22
CA LEU A 400 22.89 -13.18 15.60
C LEU A 400 23.74 -14.24 16.35
N ASP A 401 24.92 -14.54 15.82
CA ASP A 401 25.81 -15.57 16.38
C ASP A 401 26.30 -15.24 17.79
N LYS A 402 26.43 -13.93 18.10
CA LYS A 402 26.83 -13.42 19.42
C LYS A 402 25.69 -13.19 20.39
N THR A 403 24.46 -13.45 19.98
CA THR A 403 23.28 -13.28 20.82
C THR A 403 22.56 -14.60 21.01
N THR A 404 21.90 -14.75 22.16
CA THR A 404 21.05 -15.90 22.47
C THR A 404 19.59 -15.48 22.50
N THR A 405 18.69 -16.37 22.07
CA THR A 405 17.24 -16.14 22.14
C THR A 405 16.79 -16.20 23.60
N ILE A 406 16.20 -15.13 24.08
CA ILE A 406 15.63 -15.02 25.44
C ILE A 406 14.14 -15.29 25.41
N GLN A 407 13.44 -14.72 24.43
CA GLN A 407 11.99 -14.84 24.30
C GLN A 407 11.59 -15.00 22.85
N THR A 408 10.47 -15.66 22.59
CA THR A 408 9.90 -15.85 21.27
C THR A 408 8.41 -15.53 21.30
N PHE A 409 7.96 -14.79 20.31
CA PHE A 409 6.56 -14.47 20.08
C PHE A 409 6.16 -15.05 18.73
N GLU A 410 5.17 -15.92 18.72
CA GLU A 410 4.66 -16.54 17.51
C GLU A 410 3.31 -15.93 17.14
N GLY A 411 3.14 -15.57 15.88
CA GLY A 411 1.87 -15.05 15.38
C GLY A 411 0.82 -16.17 15.41
N ALA A 412 -0.29 -15.89 16.05
CA ALA A 412 -1.38 -16.85 16.19
C ALA A 412 -2.23 -16.91 14.92
N ILE A 413 -1.84 -17.72 13.95
CA ILE A 413 -2.81 -18.30 13.04
C ILE A 413 -3.34 -19.55 13.76
N ALA A 414 -4.28 -19.33 14.68
CA ALA A 414 -4.77 -20.38 15.56
C ALA A 414 -5.33 -21.55 14.76
N GLY A 415 -4.62 -22.67 14.74
CA GLY A 415 -5.09 -23.94 14.22
C GLY A 415 -5.07 -24.11 12.70
N PHE A 416 -4.54 -23.16 11.91
CA PHE A 416 -4.46 -23.27 10.46
C PHE A 416 -3.00 -23.20 9.97
N ASP A 417 -2.66 -24.02 8.99
CA ASP A 417 -1.39 -23.90 8.26
C ASP A 417 -1.41 -22.59 7.46
N SER A 418 -0.38 -21.75 7.65
CA SER A 418 -0.19 -20.51 6.91
C SER A 418 -0.11 -20.69 5.37
N LYS A 419 0.10 -21.94 4.92
CA LYS A 419 0.12 -22.31 3.50
C LYS A 419 -1.28 -22.51 2.91
N VAL A 420 -2.33 -22.52 3.73
CA VAL A 420 -3.71 -22.73 3.28
C VAL A 420 -4.36 -21.38 2.99
N TYR A 421 -5.00 -21.26 1.83
CA TYR A 421 -5.79 -20.08 1.48
C TYR A 421 -6.94 -19.86 2.49
N PRO A 422 -7.23 -18.62 2.99
CA PRO A 422 -6.64 -17.35 2.57
C PRO A 422 -5.35 -16.95 3.33
N TYR A 423 -4.82 -17.76 4.22
CA TYR A 423 -3.68 -17.42 5.09
C TYR A 423 -2.35 -17.31 4.32
N THR A 424 -2.23 -17.90 3.14
CA THR A 424 -1.13 -17.67 2.20
C THR A 424 -0.94 -16.18 1.87
N ASN A 425 -2.01 -15.38 1.96
CA ASN A 425 -1.95 -13.92 1.81
C ASN A 425 -1.07 -13.28 2.88
N MET A 426 -1.16 -13.74 4.12
CA MET A 426 -0.37 -13.26 5.25
C MET A 426 1.12 -13.59 5.07
N GLN A 427 1.42 -14.80 4.63
CA GLN A 427 2.80 -15.22 4.36
C GLN A 427 3.42 -14.42 3.21
N ALA A 428 2.66 -14.18 2.14
CA ALA A 428 3.12 -13.37 1.01
C ALA A 428 3.39 -11.91 1.39
N ASN A 429 2.74 -11.40 2.45
CA ASN A 429 2.94 -10.06 3.00
C ASN A 429 4.05 -9.99 4.06
N GLY A 430 4.74 -11.08 4.38
CA GLY A 430 5.73 -11.15 5.46
C GLY A 430 5.10 -10.99 6.85
N GLU A 431 3.81 -11.24 6.98
CA GLU A 431 3.06 -11.21 8.22
C GLU A 431 2.94 -12.63 8.80
N ALA A 432 2.61 -12.75 10.06
CA ALA A 432 2.51 -14.03 10.77
C ALA A 432 3.85 -14.74 10.99
N THR A 433 4.89 -13.99 11.20
CA THR A 433 6.21 -14.57 11.45
C THR A 433 6.55 -14.55 12.92
N LYS A 434 7.42 -15.47 13.27
CA LYS A 434 8.04 -15.56 14.58
C LYS A 434 8.94 -14.38 14.83
N ILE A 435 8.78 -13.69 15.96
CA ILE A 435 9.68 -12.66 16.44
C ILE A 435 10.50 -13.22 17.59
N GLU A 436 11.82 -13.13 17.48
CA GLU A 436 12.74 -13.55 18.53
C GLU A 436 13.38 -12.31 19.17
N ILE A 437 13.31 -12.23 20.50
CA ILE A 437 14.11 -11.29 21.27
C ILE A 437 15.40 -12.02 21.63
N ARG A 438 16.50 -11.46 21.17
CA ARG A 438 17.84 -12.01 21.38
C ARG A 438 18.69 -11.02 22.17
N GLU A 439 19.53 -11.54 23.06
CA GLU A 439 20.38 -10.74 23.92
C GLU A 439 21.83 -11.19 23.80
N GLY A 440 22.76 -10.23 23.78
CA GLY A 440 24.19 -10.51 23.80
C GLY A 440 25.02 -9.37 24.39
N ILE A 441 26.25 -9.70 24.74
CA ILE A 441 27.22 -8.75 25.29
C ILE A 441 28.21 -8.40 24.16
N ARG A 442 28.45 -7.07 23.94
CA ARG A 442 29.41 -6.55 22.96
C ARG A 442 29.29 -7.13 21.55
N VAL A 443 28.11 -6.99 20.99
CA VAL A 443 27.86 -7.29 19.57
C VAL A 443 28.57 -6.21 18.73
N ARG A 444 29.69 -6.57 18.11
CA ARG A 444 30.48 -5.67 17.22
C ARG A 444 30.38 -6.13 15.80
#